data_de0bbf07088664e1278ed2da5006f0a3
#
_entry.id   de0bbf07088664e1278ed2da5006f0a3
#
_cell.length_a   1.000
_cell.length_b   1.000
_cell.length_c   1.000
_cell.angle_alpha   90.00
_cell.angle_beta   90.00
_cell.angle_gamma   90.00
#
_symmetry.space_group_name_H-M   'P 1'
#
loop_
_entity.id
_entity.type
_entity.pdbx_description
1 polymer ?
#
loop_
_entity_poly.entity_id
_entity_poly.type
_entity_poly.pdbx_seq_one_letter_code
_entity_poly.pdbx_strand_id
1 'polypeptide(L)'
;MRNAIIMAGGKGTRMKSVLPKVLHKILNEPMASMVIRSLKEAGAERIVTVVGYQHELVEKELAGQCEFAVQEPQLGTGHAVMQARQLENESGITVVASGDCPCVRSETYAKMHEELGDADMAVLTAVPDDNGAYGRVIRREDGTVEKIVEFKDANEEERKVREINTGIYAFKTESLFEG
;
A
#
# COMPACT_ATOMS: atom_id res chain seq x y z
N MET A 1 5.08 -4.44 17.52
CA MET A 1 3.76 -3.84 17.13
C MET A 1 3.45 -4.17 15.68
N ARG A 2 2.17 -4.20 15.33
CA ARG A 2 1.70 -4.30 13.93
C ARG A 2 1.14 -2.95 13.52
N ASN A 3 1.82 -2.28 12.61
CA ASN A 3 1.43 -0.96 12.12
C ASN A 3 0.97 -1.05 10.66
N ALA A 4 0.25 -0.05 10.19
CA ALA A 4 -0.10 0.08 8.78
C ALA A 4 -0.05 1.53 8.30
N ILE A 5 0.35 1.71 7.04
CA ILE A 5 0.25 2.97 6.31
C ILE A 5 -0.67 2.73 5.11
N ILE A 6 -1.68 3.58 4.95
CA ILE A 6 -2.59 3.52 3.80
C ILE A 6 -2.32 4.72 2.90
N MET A 7 -1.91 4.46 1.66
CA MET A 7 -1.73 5.50 0.66
C MET A 7 -3.07 5.91 0.07
N ALA A 8 -3.53 7.13 0.36
CA ALA A 8 -4.82 7.67 -0.03
C ALA A 8 -4.73 9.08 -0.65
N GLY A 9 -3.52 9.58 -0.94
CA GLY A 9 -3.30 10.96 -1.41
C GLY A 9 -3.58 11.19 -2.90
N GLY A 10 -3.79 10.13 -3.68
CA GLY A 10 -3.89 10.20 -5.14
C GLY A 10 -5.18 10.86 -5.65
N LYS A 11 -5.06 11.70 -6.70
CA LYS A 11 -6.19 12.39 -7.34
C LYS A 11 -7.16 11.48 -8.10
N GLY A 12 -6.72 10.27 -8.50
CA GLY A 12 -7.58 9.31 -9.21
C GLY A 12 -8.13 9.80 -10.55
N THR A 13 -7.33 10.52 -11.35
CA THR A 13 -7.75 11.21 -12.58
C THR A 13 -8.47 10.32 -13.60
N ARG A 14 -8.12 9.02 -13.64
CA ARG A 14 -8.76 8.01 -14.51
C ARG A 14 -10.24 7.77 -14.19
N MET A 15 -10.65 8.02 -12.96
CA MET A 15 -12.05 7.86 -12.51
C MET A 15 -12.99 8.96 -13.07
N LYS A 16 -12.45 10.07 -13.61
CA LYS A 16 -13.23 11.22 -14.09
C LYS A 16 -14.28 11.71 -13.07
N SER A 17 -13.94 11.65 -11.79
CA SER A 17 -14.79 12.03 -10.66
C SER A 17 -14.14 13.12 -9.84
N VAL A 18 -14.95 13.97 -9.25
CA VAL A 18 -14.49 14.98 -8.28
C VAL A 18 -14.24 14.37 -6.90
N LEU A 19 -14.86 13.21 -6.62
CA LEU A 19 -14.67 12.49 -5.37
C LEU A 19 -13.29 11.83 -5.35
N PRO A 20 -12.49 11.95 -4.26
CA PRO A 20 -11.26 11.19 -4.10
C PRO A 20 -11.49 9.69 -4.34
N LYS A 21 -10.56 9.04 -5.09
CA LYS A 21 -10.72 7.65 -5.51
C LYS A 21 -11.06 6.72 -4.34
N VAL A 22 -10.39 6.90 -3.23
CA VAL A 22 -10.51 6.05 -2.03
C VAL A 22 -11.86 6.17 -1.31
N LEU A 23 -12.63 7.21 -1.60
CA LEU A 23 -13.97 7.45 -1.04
C LEU A 23 -15.10 6.89 -1.91
N HIS A 24 -14.81 6.40 -3.12
CA HIS A 24 -15.83 5.69 -3.88
C HIS A 24 -16.29 4.45 -3.11
N LYS A 25 -17.60 4.23 -3.12
CA LYS A 25 -18.24 3.21 -2.28
C LYS A 25 -18.45 1.91 -3.06
N ILE A 26 -18.16 0.80 -2.39
CA ILE A 26 -18.55 -0.54 -2.78
C ILE A 26 -19.54 -1.03 -1.72
N LEU A 27 -20.75 -1.44 -2.12
CA LEU A 27 -21.83 -1.84 -1.19
C LEU A 27 -22.05 -0.81 -0.05
N ASN A 28 -22.07 0.48 -0.41
CA ASN A 28 -22.25 1.63 0.49
C ASN A 28 -21.11 1.94 1.46
N GLU A 29 -19.99 1.22 1.41
CA GLU A 29 -18.79 1.47 2.24
C GLU A 29 -17.66 2.07 1.39
N PRO A 30 -16.97 3.16 1.81
CA PRO A 30 -15.79 3.69 1.11
C PRO A 30 -14.69 2.63 0.98
N MET A 31 -14.00 2.58 -0.16
CA MET A 31 -12.90 1.63 -0.37
C MET A 31 -11.85 1.71 0.74
N ALA A 32 -11.46 2.92 1.15
CA ALA A 32 -10.48 3.10 2.23
C ALA A 32 -10.98 2.55 3.57
N SER A 33 -12.28 2.68 3.90
CA SER A 33 -12.84 2.10 5.13
C SER A 33 -12.75 0.58 5.12
N MET A 34 -12.98 -0.06 3.96
CA MET A 34 -12.82 -1.52 3.81
C MET A 34 -11.36 -1.95 4.04
N VAL A 35 -10.39 -1.19 3.48
CA VAL A 35 -8.95 -1.45 3.70
C VAL A 35 -8.60 -1.30 5.18
N ILE A 36 -9.05 -0.21 5.84
CA ILE A 36 -8.83 0.02 7.28
C ILE A 36 -9.39 -1.15 8.09
N ARG A 37 -10.59 -1.60 7.79
CA ARG A 37 -11.22 -2.72 8.48
C ARG A 37 -10.39 -4.00 8.33
N SER A 38 -10.00 -4.36 7.09
CA SER A 38 -9.18 -5.56 6.85
C SER A 38 -7.84 -5.51 7.59
N LEU A 39 -7.19 -4.34 7.67
CA LEU A 39 -5.95 -4.16 8.43
C LEU A 39 -6.18 -4.29 9.94
N LYS A 40 -7.27 -3.75 10.49
CA LYS A 40 -7.65 -3.93 11.90
C LYS A 40 -7.92 -5.39 12.24
N GLU A 41 -8.65 -6.09 11.39
CA GLU A 41 -8.90 -7.54 11.52
C GLU A 41 -7.61 -8.37 11.43
N ALA A 42 -6.62 -7.90 10.68
CA ALA A 42 -5.27 -8.47 10.62
C ALA A 42 -4.42 -8.17 11.87
N GLY A 43 -4.96 -7.40 12.82
CA GLY A 43 -4.30 -7.06 14.07
C GLY A 43 -3.43 -5.81 14.02
N ALA A 44 -3.62 -4.91 13.03
CA ALA A 44 -2.93 -3.63 13.03
C ALA A 44 -3.37 -2.77 14.23
N GLU A 45 -2.40 -2.39 15.05
CA GLU A 45 -2.60 -1.61 16.28
C GLU A 45 -2.66 -0.10 15.99
N ARG A 46 -1.83 0.36 15.03
CA ARG A 46 -1.85 1.74 14.55
C ARG A 46 -1.98 1.76 13.04
N ILE A 47 -2.84 2.63 12.53
CA ILE A 47 -3.07 2.83 11.09
C ILE A 47 -2.97 4.30 10.80
N VAL A 48 -2.03 4.69 9.93
CA VAL A 48 -1.86 6.06 9.44
C VAL A 48 -2.29 6.10 7.97
N THR A 49 -3.32 6.88 7.66
CA THR A 49 -3.76 7.11 6.28
C THR A 49 -3.11 8.38 5.75
N VAL A 50 -2.27 8.23 4.72
CA VAL A 50 -1.61 9.36 4.06
C VAL A 50 -2.56 9.92 3.01
N VAL A 51 -3.04 11.13 3.28
CA VAL A 51 -4.01 11.85 2.45
C VAL A 51 -3.32 12.97 1.65
N GLY A 52 -3.97 13.50 0.63
CA GLY A 52 -3.42 14.57 -0.19
C GLY A 52 -4.53 15.32 -0.93
N TYR A 53 -4.90 14.89 -2.14
CA TYR A 53 -5.99 15.52 -2.86
C TYR A 53 -7.29 15.49 -2.05
N GLN A 54 -7.87 16.69 -1.80
CA GLN A 54 -9.07 16.87 -0.96
C GLN A 54 -8.98 16.16 0.39
N HIS A 55 -7.83 16.29 1.05
CA HIS A 55 -7.54 15.60 2.31
C HIS A 55 -8.62 15.86 3.37
N GLU A 56 -9.15 17.08 3.51
CA GLU A 56 -10.21 17.41 4.48
C GLU A 56 -11.47 16.55 4.32
N LEU A 57 -11.84 16.22 3.06
CA LEU A 57 -12.97 15.35 2.79
C LEU A 57 -12.68 13.90 3.19
N VAL A 58 -11.46 13.41 2.90
CA VAL A 58 -11.05 12.05 3.28
C VAL A 58 -10.98 11.92 4.80
N GLU A 59 -10.37 12.88 5.47
CA GLU A 59 -10.27 12.92 6.94
C GLU A 59 -11.65 12.92 7.62
N LYS A 60 -12.59 13.70 7.08
CA LYS A 60 -13.97 13.75 7.57
C LYS A 60 -14.68 12.41 7.43
N GLU A 61 -14.59 11.76 6.26
CA GLU A 61 -15.29 10.50 5.98
C GLU A 61 -14.69 9.31 6.76
N LEU A 62 -13.38 9.36 7.04
CA LEU A 62 -12.68 8.30 7.77
C LEU A 62 -12.45 8.65 9.26
N ALA A 63 -13.06 9.71 9.76
CA ALA A 63 -12.86 10.18 11.14
C ALA A 63 -13.10 9.06 12.17
N GLY A 64 -12.17 8.94 13.14
CA GLY A 64 -12.24 7.92 14.19
C GLY A 64 -11.85 6.50 13.74
N GLN A 65 -11.54 6.30 12.46
CA GLN A 65 -11.12 4.98 11.96
C GLN A 65 -9.60 4.81 11.96
N CYS A 66 -8.83 5.86 11.78
CA CYS A 66 -7.37 5.85 11.66
C CYS A 66 -6.77 7.22 12.04
N GLU A 67 -5.44 7.30 12.10
CA GLU A 67 -4.67 8.54 12.13
C GLU A 67 -4.46 9.07 10.70
N PHE A 68 -4.12 10.35 10.55
CA PHE A 68 -3.87 10.96 9.25
C PHE A 68 -2.50 11.62 9.17
N ALA A 69 -1.91 11.59 7.96
CA ALA A 69 -0.75 12.38 7.59
C ALA A 69 -1.01 13.02 6.24
N VAL A 70 -0.65 14.30 6.07
CA VAL A 70 -0.90 15.02 4.82
C VAL A 70 0.36 14.99 3.95
N GLN A 71 0.19 14.54 2.70
CA GLN A 71 1.24 14.61 1.68
C GLN A 71 1.06 15.86 0.83
N GLU A 72 1.94 16.83 1.03
CA GLU A 72 1.98 18.06 0.22
C GLU A 72 3.43 18.52 0.03
N PRO A 73 3.93 18.65 -1.22
CA PRO A 73 3.33 18.23 -2.49
C PRO A 73 3.34 16.72 -2.72
N GLN A 74 2.57 16.24 -3.72
CA GLN A 74 2.48 14.83 -4.07
C GLN A 74 3.66 14.40 -4.95
N LEU A 75 4.76 13.93 -4.35
CA LEU A 75 6.02 13.57 -5.03
C LEU A 75 6.21 12.05 -5.24
N GLY A 76 5.13 11.29 -5.21
CA GLY A 76 5.18 9.83 -5.43
C GLY A 76 4.89 9.02 -4.18
N THR A 77 4.92 7.69 -4.34
CA THR A 77 4.52 6.73 -3.28
C THR A 77 5.51 6.67 -2.12
N GLY A 78 6.83 6.66 -2.40
CA GLY A 78 7.85 6.72 -1.35
C GLY A 78 7.71 7.97 -0.49
N HIS A 79 7.55 9.14 -1.12
CA HIS A 79 7.30 10.40 -0.41
C HIS A 79 6.01 10.35 0.43
N ALA A 80 4.96 9.65 -0.05
CA ALA A 80 3.74 9.48 0.73
C ALA A 80 4.00 8.69 2.02
N VAL A 81 4.70 7.57 1.92
CA VAL A 81 5.06 6.73 3.08
C VAL A 81 5.84 7.53 4.11
N MET A 82 6.80 8.35 3.68
CA MET A 82 7.62 9.21 4.54
C MET A 82 6.83 10.30 5.29
N GLN A 83 5.56 10.56 4.93
CA GLN A 83 4.71 11.48 5.69
C GLN A 83 4.14 10.84 6.97
N ALA A 84 4.12 9.52 7.07
CA ALA A 84 3.60 8.80 8.25
C ALA A 84 4.57 8.82 9.45
N ARG A 85 5.11 10.00 9.76
CA ARG A 85 6.12 10.22 10.79
C ARG A 85 5.67 9.83 12.19
N GLN A 86 4.37 9.68 12.43
CA GLN A 86 3.82 9.16 13.67
C GLN A 86 4.33 7.75 14.01
N LEU A 87 4.86 7.02 13.00
CA LEU A 87 5.38 5.67 13.16
C LEU A 87 6.93 5.62 13.19
N GLU A 88 7.64 6.73 13.02
CA GLU A 88 9.11 6.79 12.88
C GLU A 88 9.86 6.19 14.09
N ASN A 89 9.29 6.31 15.28
CA ASN A 89 9.88 5.77 16.52
C ASN A 89 9.20 4.49 17.02
N GLU A 90 8.34 3.90 16.20
CA GLU A 90 7.68 2.65 16.54
C GLU A 90 8.54 1.46 16.12
N SER A 91 8.38 0.35 16.82
CA SER A 91 9.04 -0.91 16.47
C SER A 91 8.04 -1.88 15.83
N GLY A 92 8.56 -2.97 15.27
CA GLY A 92 7.78 -4.07 14.72
C GLY A 92 7.62 -3.98 13.22
N ILE A 93 6.45 -4.32 12.68
CA ILE A 93 6.24 -4.44 11.23
C ILE A 93 5.16 -3.46 10.79
N THR A 94 5.46 -2.68 9.76
CA THR A 94 4.53 -1.76 9.10
C THR A 94 4.14 -2.31 7.73
N VAL A 95 2.84 -2.58 7.53
CA VAL A 95 2.28 -2.87 6.21
C VAL A 95 1.92 -1.57 5.50
N VAL A 96 2.42 -1.40 4.28
CA VAL A 96 2.06 -0.29 3.38
C VAL A 96 1.04 -0.81 2.38
N ALA A 97 -0.18 -0.26 2.40
CA ALA A 97 -1.29 -0.67 1.56
C ALA A 97 -1.83 0.49 0.73
N SER A 98 -2.52 0.20 -0.37
CA SER A 98 -3.21 1.20 -1.18
C SER A 98 -4.67 1.30 -0.74
N GLY A 99 -5.17 2.52 -0.49
CA GLY A 99 -6.54 2.78 -0.04
C GLY A 99 -7.62 2.47 -1.09
N ASP A 100 -7.22 2.13 -2.30
CA ASP A 100 -8.09 1.75 -3.42
C ASP A 100 -8.04 0.24 -3.75
N CYS A 101 -7.48 -0.59 -2.86
CA CYS A 101 -7.42 -2.04 -2.97
C CYS A 101 -8.30 -2.73 -1.91
N PRO A 102 -9.63 -2.53 -1.92
CA PRO A 102 -10.54 -2.95 -0.84
C PRO A 102 -10.76 -4.46 -0.74
N CYS A 103 -10.35 -5.23 -1.78
CA CYS A 103 -10.59 -6.68 -1.84
C CYS A 103 -9.44 -7.52 -1.27
N VAL A 104 -8.40 -6.89 -0.72
CA VAL A 104 -7.35 -7.62 -0.01
C VAL A 104 -7.88 -8.08 1.35
N ARG A 105 -7.83 -9.38 1.59
CA ARG A 105 -8.37 -9.99 2.80
C ARG A 105 -7.46 -9.77 4.01
N SER A 106 -8.06 -9.76 5.19
CA SER A 106 -7.34 -9.61 6.47
C SER A 106 -6.28 -10.69 6.68
N GLU A 107 -6.56 -11.94 6.26
CA GLU A 107 -5.59 -13.03 6.36
C GLU A 107 -4.33 -12.79 5.52
N THR A 108 -4.45 -12.09 4.39
CA THR A 108 -3.29 -11.71 3.57
C THR A 108 -2.41 -10.70 4.30
N TYR A 109 -3.02 -9.68 4.90
CA TYR A 109 -2.27 -8.69 5.70
C TYR A 109 -1.65 -9.33 6.96
N ALA A 110 -2.37 -10.23 7.63
CA ALA A 110 -1.85 -10.96 8.78
C ALA A 110 -0.60 -11.77 8.42
N LYS A 111 -0.63 -12.49 7.29
CA LYS A 111 0.54 -13.22 6.77
C LYS A 111 1.72 -12.31 6.49
N MET A 112 1.51 -11.13 5.92
CA MET A 112 2.61 -10.19 5.67
C MET A 112 3.30 -9.75 6.96
N HIS A 113 2.55 -9.60 8.06
CA HIS A 113 3.14 -9.35 9.38
C HIS A 113 3.91 -10.54 9.95
N GLU A 114 3.51 -11.77 9.62
CA GLU A 114 4.08 -12.99 10.20
C GLU A 114 5.28 -13.52 9.40
N GLU A 115 5.23 -13.40 8.07
CA GLU A 115 6.19 -14.03 7.16
C GLU A 115 7.38 -13.14 6.79
N LEU A 116 7.48 -11.90 7.29
CA LEU A 116 8.63 -11.03 7.03
C LEU A 116 9.93 -11.64 7.55
N GLY A 117 9.88 -12.33 8.70
CA GLY A 117 11.04 -13.01 9.29
C GLY A 117 12.22 -12.06 9.54
N ASP A 118 13.40 -12.47 9.09
CA ASP A 118 14.62 -11.65 9.22
C ASP A 118 14.79 -10.61 8.10
N ALA A 119 13.98 -10.66 7.05
CA ALA A 119 14.04 -9.70 5.96
C ALA A 119 13.62 -8.30 6.42
N ASP A 120 14.16 -7.26 5.78
CA ASP A 120 13.79 -5.87 6.06
C ASP A 120 12.51 -5.46 5.33
N MET A 121 12.20 -6.13 4.21
CA MET A 121 11.04 -5.86 3.38
C MET A 121 10.48 -7.15 2.76
N ALA A 122 9.16 -7.21 2.66
CA ALA A 122 8.45 -8.17 1.82
C ALA A 122 7.51 -7.44 0.86
N VAL A 123 7.27 -8.01 -0.31
CA VAL A 123 6.31 -7.52 -1.29
C VAL A 123 5.21 -8.54 -1.53
N LEU A 124 3.97 -8.11 -1.52
CA LEU A 124 2.85 -8.92 -1.96
C LEU A 124 2.83 -8.96 -3.49
N THR A 125 2.95 -10.16 -4.04
CA THR A 125 2.92 -10.38 -5.49
C THR A 125 1.66 -11.13 -5.91
N ALA A 126 1.34 -11.13 -7.20
CA ALA A 126 0.26 -11.92 -7.77
C ALA A 126 0.64 -12.41 -9.17
N VAL A 127 -0.03 -13.48 -9.61
CA VAL A 127 0.12 -14.03 -10.96
C VAL A 127 -1.28 -14.11 -11.60
N PRO A 128 -1.84 -12.98 -12.05
CA PRO A 128 -3.16 -12.94 -12.68
C PRO A 128 -3.11 -13.49 -14.12
N ASP A 129 -4.29 -13.78 -14.68
CA ASP A 129 -4.39 -14.20 -16.08
C ASP A 129 -4.01 -13.07 -17.05
N ASP A 130 -4.40 -11.83 -16.73
CA ASP A 130 -3.99 -10.63 -17.44
C ASP A 130 -3.11 -9.77 -16.51
N ASN A 131 -1.84 -9.63 -16.86
CA ASN A 131 -0.87 -8.87 -16.09
C ASN A 131 -1.04 -7.35 -16.26
N GLY A 132 -1.80 -6.89 -17.24
CA GLY A 132 -2.01 -5.46 -17.52
C GLY A 132 -0.71 -4.65 -17.55
N ALA A 133 -0.79 -3.42 -17.11
CA ALA A 133 0.33 -2.48 -17.02
C ALA A 133 0.96 -2.42 -15.60
N TYR A 134 0.85 -3.50 -14.83
CA TYR A 134 1.50 -3.57 -13.51
C TYR A 134 3.01 -3.70 -13.65
N GLY A 135 3.76 -3.28 -12.63
CA GLY A 135 5.18 -3.58 -12.49
C GLY A 135 5.44 -5.08 -12.43
N ARG A 136 6.57 -5.52 -12.95
CA ARG A 136 6.99 -6.93 -12.97
C ARG A 136 7.97 -7.21 -11.85
N VAL A 137 7.82 -8.35 -11.20
CA VAL A 137 8.74 -8.84 -10.18
C VAL A 137 9.71 -9.80 -10.87
N ILE A 138 10.96 -9.38 -10.98
CA ILE A 138 12.01 -10.16 -11.62
C ILE A 138 12.75 -10.95 -10.53
N ARG A 139 12.88 -12.26 -10.74
CA ARG A 139 13.56 -13.16 -9.80
C ARG A 139 14.87 -13.68 -10.36
N ARG A 140 15.82 -13.93 -9.48
CA ARG A 140 17.05 -14.67 -9.78
C ARG A 140 16.74 -16.17 -9.91
N GLU A 141 17.72 -16.94 -10.37
CA GLU A 141 17.62 -18.40 -10.49
C GLU A 141 17.36 -19.11 -9.15
N ASP A 142 17.82 -18.54 -8.03
CA ASP A 142 17.59 -19.03 -6.67
C ASP A 142 16.21 -18.69 -6.12
N GLY A 143 15.36 -17.99 -6.90
CA GLY A 143 14.01 -17.58 -6.52
C GLY A 143 13.93 -16.27 -5.74
N THR A 144 15.05 -15.66 -5.36
CA THR A 144 15.05 -14.35 -4.68
C THR A 144 14.62 -13.23 -5.65
N VAL A 145 14.01 -12.16 -5.09
CA VAL A 145 13.65 -10.99 -5.91
C VAL A 145 14.93 -10.24 -6.29
N GLU A 146 15.13 -10.05 -7.59
CA GLU A 146 16.24 -9.23 -8.12
C GLU A 146 15.85 -7.76 -8.15
N LYS A 147 14.69 -7.47 -8.76
CA LYS A 147 14.18 -6.11 -8.91
C LYS A 147 12.68 -6.12 -9.20
N ILE A 148 12.08 -4.95 -9.02
CA ILE A 148 10.74 -4.63 -9.52
C ILE A 148 10.93 -3.59 -10.63
N VAL A 149 10.34 -3.83 -11.80
CA VAL A 149 10.43 -2.93 -12.95
C VAL A 149 9.04 -2.51 -13.40
N GLU A 150 8.79 -1.22 -13.49
CA GLU A 150 7.51 -0.69 -13.98
C GLU A 150 7.31 -1.08 -15.45
N PHE A 151 6.07 -1.38 -15.84
CA PHE A 151 5.75 -1.86 -17.20
C PHE A 151 6.26 -0.95 -18.33
N LYS A 152 6.25 0.37 -18.11
CA LYS A 152 6.72 1.36 -19.08
C LYS A 152 8.24 1.30 -19.29
N ASP A 153 8.98 0.90 -18.26
CA ASP A 153 10.45 0.86 -18.23
C ASP A 153 10.98 -0.57 -18.51
N ALA A 154 10.08 -1.56 -18.51
CA ALA A 154 10.41 -2.97 -18.74
C ALA A 154 10.76 -3.25 -20.21
N ASN A 155 11.84 -4.03 -20.44
CA ASN A 155 12.18 -4.56 -21.76
C ASN A 155 11.21 -5.69 -22.18
N GLU A 156 11.38 -6.25 -23.40
CA GLU A 156 10.48 -7.25 -23.96
C GLU A 156 10.44 -8.55 -23.14
N GLU A 157 11.56 -9.01 -22.59
CA GLU A 157 11.63 -10.23 -21.77
C GLU A 157 11.00 -10.00 -20.40
N GLU A 158 11.28 -8.86 -19.77
CA GLU A 158 10.69 -8.49 -18.48
C GLU A 158 9.17 -8.36 -18.58
N ARG A 159 8.63 -7.84 -19.69
CA ARG A 159 7.17 -7.75 -19.91
C ARG A 159 6.47 -9.11 -19.97
N LYS A 160 7.18 -10.18 -20.35
CA LYS A 160 6.65 -11.55 -20.40
C LYS A 160 6.49 -12.17 -19.00
N VAL A 161 7.20 -11.65 -18.00
CA VAL A 161 7.10 -12.12 -16.63
C VAL A 161 5.67 -11.94 -16.14
N ARG A 162 5.08 -13.02 -15.60
CA ARG A 162 3.67 -13.02 -15.16
C ARG A 162 3.48 -12.51 -13.75
N GLU A 163 4.52 -12.59 -12.92
CA GLU A 163 4.46 -12.12 -11.55
C GLU A 163 4.46 -10.59 -11.50
N ILE A 164 3.44 -10.02 -10.86
CA ILE A 164 3.26 -8.57 -10.78
C ILE A 164 3.48 -8.05 -9.36
N ASN A 165 3.93 -6.80 -9.28
CA ASN A 165 3.96 -6.01 -8.06
C ASN A 165 2.55 -5.47 -7.78
N THR A 166 1.97 -5.83 -6.64
CA THR A 166 0.66 -5.33 -6.23
C THR A 166 0.70 -3.92 -5.63
N GLY A 167 1.90 -3.42 -5.29
CA GLY A 167 2.08 -2.15 -4.59
C GLY A 167 1.79 -2.24 -3.09
N ILE A 168 1.71 -3.45 -2.52
CA ILE A 168 1.52 -3.70 -1.10
C ILE A 168 2.81 -4.31 -0.55
N TYR A 169 3.30 -3.74 0.54
CA TYR A 169 4.60 -4.11 1.12
C TYR A 169 4.47 -4.28 2.63
N ALA A 170 5.37 -5.05 3.22
CA ALA A 170 5.63 -5.05 4.65
C ALA A 170 7.10 -4.70 4.89
N PHE A 171 7.37 -3.91 5.92
CA PHE A 171 8.70 -3.48 6.30
C PHE A 171 8.91 -3.69 7.79
N LYS A 172 10.15 -3.94 8.22
CA LYS A 172 10.53 -3.58 9.59
C LYS A 172 10.34 -2.08 9.74
N THR A 173 9.65 -1.65 10.78
CA THR A 173 9.28 -0.23 10.93
C THR A 173 10.51 0.66 11.00
N GLU A 174 11.55 0.22 11.70
CA GLU A 174 12.81 0.93 11.80
C GLU A 174 13.45 1.15 10.42
N SER A 175 13.55 0.10 9.60
CA SER A 175 14.16 0.17 8.26
C SER A 175 13.36 1.04 7.29
N LEU A 176 12.04 1.21 7.51
CA LEU A 176 11.19 2.01 6.64
C LEU A 176 11.53 3.50 6.67
N PHE A 177 12.04 4.02 7.78
CA PHE A 177 12.32 5.44 8.00
C PHE A 177 13.81 5.78 8.01
N GLU A 178 14.72 4.80 7.86
CA GLU A 178 16.16 4.99 7.79
C GLU A 178 16.68 5.34 6.38
N GLY A 179 15.84 5.35 5.35
CA GLY A 179 16.18 5.51 3.93
C GLY A 179 16.03 6.92 3.38
#